data_d2cf69d3df3507ae41a75c449b9e135e
#
_entry.id   d2cf69d3df3507ae41a75c449b9e135e
#
_cell.length_a   1.000
_cell.length_b   1.000
_cell.length_c   1.000
_cell.angle_alpha   90.00
_cell.angle_beta   90.00
_cell.angle_gamma   90.00
#
_symmetry.space_group_name_H-M   'P 1'
#
loop_
_entity.id
_entity.type
_entity.pdbx_description
1 polymer ?
#
loop_
_entity_poly.entity_id
_entity_poly.type
_entity_poly.pdbx_seq_one_letter_code
_entity_poly.pdbx_strand_id
1 'polypeptide(L)'
;MSTRTLISPKPASAEVKVNGVVITQDAIAAEAQHHPAGRPEDAWKAATEALVIREALLQAARERGIEGASVDGGDDSPDTEEEALIQAFLDQEVKTPDPDEDSCRRYYENNQNKLRSPDLYEPAHILLQANHEDAAAYERVKLDAQTLIDHLKERPEHFERMAKDRSDCASASEGGRLGQVCKGQTTPLFEKAMLALKVGEMSSVPVETPYGFHILRLDHADCGTTPPFEMARPLVEEFLRDASWRRAVAQFVSLVVGATNIEGVELNGAASPLVQ
;
A
#
# COMPACT_ATOMS: atom_id res chain seq x y z
N MET A 1 -25.96 0.51 -0.82
CA MET A 1 -26.33 1.10 -2.14
C MET A 1 -25.37 2.24 -2.40
N SER A 2 -24.31 1.98 -3.17
CA SER A 2 -23.32 3.01 -3.51
C SER A 2 -23.90 3.92 -4.58
N THR A 3 -24.13 5.16 -4.24
CA THR A 3 -24.50 6.22 -5.18
C THR A 3 -23.29 6.52 -6.07
N ARG A 4 -23.34 6.01 -7.29
CA ARG A 4 -22.41 6.34 -8.35
C ARG A 4 -22.61 7.83 -8.70
N THR A 5 -21.70 8.67 -8.23
CA THR A 5 -21.70 10.10 -8.56
C THR A 5 -21.32 10.22 -10.04
N LEU A 6 -22.30 10.51 -10.90
CA LEU A 6 -22.05 10.81 -12.31
C LEU A 6 -21.29 12.14 -12.37
N ILE A 7 -20.06 12.11 -12.85
CA ILE A 7 -19.27 13.32 -13.13
C ILE A 7 -19.91 13.98 -14.35
N SER A 8 -20.53 15.14 -14.15
CA SER A 8 -21.11 15.92 -15.25
C SER A 8 -20.03 16.42 -16.19
N PRO A 9 -20.28 16.41 -17.51
CA PRO A 9 -19.29 16.88 -18.49
C PRO A 9 -19.01 18.37 -18.28
N LYS A 10 -17.71 18.72 -18.35
CA LYS A 10 -17.22 20.10 -18.34
C LYS A 10 -17.71 20.86 -19.59
N PRO A 11 -18.03 22.16 -19.50
CA PRO A 11 -18.43 22.94 -20.69
C PRO A 11 -17.33 22.99 -21.72
N ALA A 12 -17.72 23.00 -23.01
CA ALA A 12 -16.95 22.98 -24.24
C ALA A 12 -15.45 23.34 -24.09
N SER A 13 -14.62 22.37 -23.84
CA SER A 13 -13.17 22.45 -24.02
C SER A 13 -12.83 22.22 -25.51
N ALA A 14 -11.72 22.77 -25.98
CA ALA A 14 -11.22 22.51 -27.32
C ALA A 14 -11.18 20.98 -27.57
N GLU A 15 -11.48 20.57 -28.79
CA GLU A 15 -11.45 19.18 -29.21
C GLU A 15 -10.01 18.64 -29.05
N VAL A 16 -9.85 17.55 -28.29
CA VAL A 16 -8.52 16.94 -28.06
C VAL A 16 -8.21 16.00 -29.23
N LYS A 17 -7.04 16.18 -29.87
CA LYS A 17 -6.61 15.37 -31.01
C LYS A 17 -5.17 14.89 -30.84
N VAL A 18 -4.90 13.70 -31.35
CA VAL A 18 -3.58 13.07 -31.43
C VAL A 18 -3.32 12.72 -32.91
N ASN A 19 -2.42 13.45 -33.56
CA ASN A 19 -2.17 13.33 -35.01
C ASN A 19 -3.47 13.35 -35.85
N GLY A 20 -4.44 14.21 -35.48
CA GLY A 20 -5.74 14.33 -36.15
C GLY A 20 -6.81 13.32 -35.67
N VAL A 21 -6.49 12.30 -34.88
CA VAL A 21 -7.47 11.40 -34.28
C VAL A 21 -8.09 12.07 -33.06
N VAL A 22 -9.42 12.13 -33.00
CA VAL A 22 -10.18 12.80 -31.94
C VAL A 22 -10.33 11.90 -30.74
N ILE A 23 -9.95 12.40 -29.58
CA ILE A 23 -10.28 11.78 -28.29
C ILE A 23 -11.63 12.34 -27.86
N THR A 24 -12.65 11.48 -27.82
CA THR A 24 -14.02 11.92 -27.53
C THR A 24 -14.25 12.27 -26.07
N GLN A 25 -15.17 13.20 -25.80
CA GLN A 25 -15.55 13.58 -24.44
C GLN A 25 -16.14 12.39 -23.66
N ASP A 26 -16.83 11.49 -24.36
CA ASP A 26 -17.40 10.28 -23.75
C ASP A 26 -16.28 9.30 -23.32
N ALA A 27 -15.23 9.16 -24.12
CA ALA A 27 -14.07 8.35 -23.75
C ALA A 27 -13.36 8.96 -22.52
N ILE A 28 -13.14 10.28 -22.49
CA ILE A 28 -12.53 10.95 -21.34
C ILE A 28 -13.40 10.80 -20.10
N ALA A 29 -14.74 10.90 -20.21
CA ALA A 29 -15.65 10.72 -19.08
C ALA A 29 -15.63 9.28 -18.53
N ALA A 30 -15.53 8.28 -19.40
CA ALA A 30 -15.40 6.88 -19.00
C ALA A 30 -14.06 6.64 -18.27
N GLU A 31 -12.96 7.11 -18.82
CA GLU A 31 -11.62 6.99 -18.26
C GLU A 31 -11.51 7.71 -16.90
N ALA A 32 -12.14 8.88 -16.73
CA ALA A 32 -12.10 9.65 -15.50
C ALA A 32 -12.67 8.90 -14.28
N GLN A 33 -13.48 7.84 -14.48
CA GLN A 33 -13.95 6.98 -13.40
C GLN A 33 -12.82 6.14 -12.77
N HIS A 34 -11.74 5.91 -13.50
CA HIS A 34 -10.56 5.15 -13.06
C HIS A 34 -9.49 6.03 -12.41
N HIS A 35 -9.67 7.37 -12.44
CA HIS A 35 -8.73 8.34 -11.85
C HIS A 35 -9.31 9.00 -10.59
N PRO A 36 -9.18 8.37 -9.39
CA PRO A 36 -9.69 8.97 -8.16
C PRO A 36 -8.92 10.26 -7.86
N ALA A 37 -9.64 11.37 -7.73
CA ALA A 37 -9.08 12.67 -7.41
C ALA A 37 -9.99 13.43 -6.44
N GLY A 38 -9.40 14.36 -5.66
CA GLY A 38 -10.16 15.20 -4.75
C GLY A 38 -11.10 16.19 -5.43
N ARG A 39 -10.83 16.50 -6.71
CA ARG A 39 -11.65 17.40 -7.53
C ARG A 39 -11.95 16.72 -8.88
N PRO A 40 -13.16 16.84 -9.40
CA PRO A 40 -13.53 16.26 -10.71
C PRO A 40 -12.65 16.75 -11.87
N GLU A 41 -12.16 18.00 -11.80
CA GLU A 41 -11.29 18.58 -12.82
C GLU A 41 -9.92 17.85 -12.90
N ASP A 42 -9.38 17.43 -11.77
CA ASP A 42 -8.11 16.74 -11.73
C ASP A 42 -8.25 15.31 -12.30
N ALA A 43 -9.36 14.61 -12.01
CA ALA A 43 -9.69 13.33 -12.60
C ALA A 43 -9.85 13.43 -14.12
N TRP A 44 -10.55 14.48 -14.58
CA TRP A 44 -10.75 14.74 -16.02
C TRP A 44 -9.44 15.00 -16.74
N LYS A 45 -8.56 15.79 -16.12
CA LYS A 45 -7.24 16.09 -16.68
C LYS A 45 -6.39 14.83 -16.76
N ALA A 46 -6.31 14.03 -15.70
CA ALA A 46 -5.55 12.78 -15.67
C ALA A 46 -6.05 11.79 -16.72
N ALA A 47 -7.37 11.64 -16.87
CA ALA A 47 -7.99 10.81 -17.90
C ALA A 47 -7.64 11.28 -19.32
N THR A 48 -7.68 12.59 -19.56
CA THR A 48 -7.32 13.15 -20.86
C THR A 48 -5.86 12.88 -21.18
N GLU A 49 -4.94 13.09 -20.22
CA GLU A 49 -3.51 12.81 -20.39
C GLU A 49 -3.27 11.33 -20.66
N ALA A 50 -3.94 10.42 -19.93
CA ALA A 50 -3.83 8.98 -20.11
C ALA A 50 -4.25 8.54 -21.52
N LEU A 51 -5.41 9.00 -21.98
CA LEU A 51 -5.91 8.66 -23.32
C LEU A 51 -5.05 9.23 -24.45
N VAL A 52 -4.51 10.44 -24.31
CA VAL A 52 -3.60 11.03 -25.28
C VAL A 52 -2.30 10.23 -25.38
N ILE A 53 -1.72 9.84 -24.23
CA ILE A 53 -0.51 9.00 -24.19
C ILE A 53 -0.79 7.64 -24.81
N ARG A 54 -1.92 7.01 -24.45
CA ARG A 54 -2.33 5.71 -25.01
C ARG A 54 -2.45 5.76 -26.53
N GLU A 55 -3.16 6.74 -27.06
CA GLU A 55 -3.33 6.89 -28.52
C GLU A 55 -2.00 7.16 -29.22
N ALA A 56 -1.13 8.01 -28.66
CA ALA A 56 0.20 8.25 -29.22
C ALA A 56 1.06 6.99 -29.30
N LEU A 57 1.04 6.16 -28.23
CA LEU A 57 1.75 4.88 -28.20
C LEU A 57 1.18 3.87 -29.20
N LEU A 58 -0.15 3.77 -29.33
CA LEU A 58 -0.81 2.89 -30.28
C LEU A 58 -0.46 3.25 -31.72
N GLN A 59 -0.49 4.55 -32.07
CA GLN A 59 -0.09 5.00 -33.40
C GLN A 59 1.38 4.69 -33.69
N ALA A 60 2.26 4.98 -32.72
CA ALA A 60 3.69 4.71 -32.90
C ALA A 60 4.00 3.21 -32.98
N ALA A 61 3.27 2.35 -32.30
CA ALA A 61 3.40 0.89 -32.41
C ALA A 61 2.94 0.40 -33.81
N ARG A 62 1.79 0.89 -34.28
CA ARG A 62 1.25 0.53 -35.60
C ARG A 62 2.16 1.00 -36.73
N GLU A 63 2.72 2.21 -36.64
CA GLU A 63 3.68 2.73 -37.62
C GLU A 63 4.94 1.88 -37.75
N ARG A 64 5.36 1.24 -36.65
CA ARG A 64 6.51 0.31 -36.61
C ARG A 64 6.15 -1.13 -36.98
N GLY A 65 4.88 -1.41 -37.27
CA GLY A 65 4.41 -2.75 -37.64
C GLY A 65 4.49 -3.75 -36.52
N ILE A 66 4.35 -3.29 -35.25
CA ILE A 66 4.35 -4.15 -34.09
C ILE A 66 3.00 -4.85 -33.98
N GLU A 67 3.01 -6.14 -33.69
CA GLU A 67 1.83 -6.95 -33.45
C GLU A 67 1.74 -7.25 -31.95
N GLY A 68 0.57 -7.01 -31.36
CA GLY A 68 0.30 -7.40 -29.97
C GLY A 68 0.26 -8.92 -29.82
N ALA A 69 0.70 -9.44 -28.67
CA ALA A 69 0.50 -10.84 -28.36
C ALA A 69 -1.02 -11.14 -28.26
N SER A 70 -1.41 -12.40 -28.55
CA SER A 70 -2.80 -12.82 -28.35
C SER A 70 -3.17 -12.71 -26.86
N VAL A 71 -4.35 -12.16 -26.57
CA VAL A 71 -4.88 -12.03 -25.21
C VAL A 71 -5.39 -13.40 -24.74
N ASP A 72 -4.58 -14.10 -23.95
CA ASP A 72 -4.86 -15.48 -23.52
C ASP A 72 -5.48 -15.57 -22.10
N GLY A 73 -6.03 -14.50 -21.54
CA GLY A 73 -6.85 -14.50 -20.31
C GLY A 73 -6.19 -15.08 -19.03
N GLY A 74 -4.86 -15.08 -18.93
CA GLY A 74 -4.15 -15.40 -17.69
C GLY A 74 -4.08 -14.18 -16.75
N ASP A 75 -3.81 -14.42 -15.46
CA ASP A 75 -3.77 -13.38 -14.41
C ASP A 75 -2.79 -12.22 -14.72
N ASP A 76 -1.76 -12.45 -15.55
CA ASP A 76 -0.77 -11.46 -15.97
C ASP A 76 -0.92 -11.04 -17.44
N SER A 77 -2.01 -11.42 -18.11
CA SER A 77 -2.28 -11.06 -19.50
C SER A 77 -2.86 -9.66 -19.62
N PRO A 78 -2.53 -8.89 -20.66
CA PRO A 78 -3.19 -7.62 -20.96
C PRO A 78 -4.70 -7.82 -21.11
N ASP A 79 -5.51 -6.93 -20.54
CA ASP A 79 -6.98 -7.03 -20.58
C ASP A 79 -7.55 -6.74 -21.97
N THR A 80 -6.79 -6.06 -22.83
CA THR A 80 -7.21 -5.67 -24.18
C THR A 80 -6.12 -5.87 -25.23
N GLU A 81 -6.52 -6.00 -26.51
CA GLU A 81 -5.58 -6.05 -27.64
C GLU A 81 -4.70 -4.78 -27.74
N GLU A 82 -5.24 -3.63 -27.35
CA GLU A 82 -4.50 -2.37 -27.35
C GLU A 82 -3.41 -2.35 -26.27
N GLU A 83 -3.70 -2.88 -25.08
CA GLU A 83 -2.71 -3.03 -24.00
C GLU A 83 -1.62 -4.02 -24.39
N ALA A 84 -2.00 -5.15 -25.01
CA ALA A 84 -1.05 -6.11 -25.55
C ALA A 84 -0.11 -5.49 -26.58
N LEU A 85 -0.66 -4.64 -27.45
CA LEU A 85 0.14 -3.92 -28.46
C LEU A 85 1.10 -2.91 -27.83
N ILE A 86 0.63 -2.13 -26.86
CA ILE A 86 1.48 -1.17 -26.15
C ILE A 86 2.59 -1.91 -25.39
N GLN A 87 2.26 -2.99 -24.69
CA GLN A 87 3.25 -3.79 -23.96
C GLN A 87 4.32 -4.33 -24.90
N ALA A 88 3.92 -4.95 -26.01
CA ALA A 88 4.84 -5.46 -27.04
C ALA A 88 5.75 -4.35 -27.61
N PHE A 89 5.18 -3.16 -27.79
CA PHE A 89 5.92 -1.99 -28.25
C PHE A 89 6.98 -1.54 -27.24
N LEU A 90 6.60 -1.43 -25.97
CA LEU A 90 7.53 -1.07 -24.90
C LEU A 90 8.63 -2.13 -24.75
N ASP A 91 8.28 -3.41 -24.76
CA ASP A 91 9.24 -4.52 -24.63
C ASP A 91 10.22 -4.58 -25.79
N GLN A 92 9.82 -4.18 -26.99
CA GLN A 92 10.71 -4.14 -28.14
C GLN A 92 11.65 -2.94 -28.13
N GLU A 93 11.14 -1.75 -27.81
CA GLU A 93 11.86 -0.48 -27.96
C GLU A 93 12.66 -0.09 -26.71
N VAL A 94 12.17 -0.44 -25.53
CA VAL A 94 12.84 -0.10 -24.28
C VAL A 94 13.76 -1.25 -23.87
N LYS A 95 15.04 -0.96 -23.75
CA LYS A 95 16.05 -1.92 -23.28
C LYS A 95 16.80 -1.29 -22.10
N THR A 96 16.87 -2.00 -21.02
CA THR A 96 17.65 -1.62 -19.85
C THR A 96 18.66 -2.69 -19.53
N PRO A 97 19.89 -2.32 -19.17
CA PRO A 97 20.88 -3.28 -18.71
C PRO A 97 20.46 -3.86 -17.35
N ASP A 98 20.79 -5.10 -17.11
CA ASP A 98 20.68 -5.67 -15.77
C ASP A 98 21.61 -4.92 -14.80
N PRO A 99 21.19 -4.76 -13.53
CA PRO A 99 22.02 -4.13 -12.53
C PRO A 99 23.26 -4.98 -12.25
N ASP A 100 24.42 -4.34 -12.25
CA ASP A 100 25.67 -4.99 -11.87
C ASP A 100 25.77 -5.17 -10.34
N GLU A 101 26.71 -6.01 -9.91
CA GLU A 101 26.90 -6.29 -8.48
C GLU A 101 27.26 -5.03 -7.69
N ASP A 102 28.06 -4.13 -8.27
CA ASP A 102 28.47 -2.89 -7.59
C ASP A 102 27.26 -1.97 -7.34
N SER A 103 26.32 -1.89 -8.28
CA SER A 103 25.08 -1.14 -8.14
C SER A 103 24.18 -1.77 -7.08
N CYS A 104 24.08 -3.09 -7.05
CA CYS A 104 23.32 -3.82 -6.04
C CYS A 104 23.92 -3.62 -4.64
N ARG A 105 25.24 -3.69 -4.50
CA ARG A 105 25.94 -3.49 -3.24
C ARG A 105 25.79 -2.07 -2.72
N ARG A 106 25.94 -1.06 -3.59
CA ARG A 106 25.70 0.35 -3.23
C ARG A 106 24.25 0.60 -2.78
N TYR A 107 23.27 0.00 -3.48
CA TYR A 107 21.88 0.13 -3.07
C TYR A 107 21.65 -0.51 -1.69
N TYR A 108 22.15 -1.72 -1.49
CA TYR A 108 22.06 -2.44 -0.22
C TYR A 108 22.67 -1.62 0.93
N GLU A 109 23.89 -1.11 0.78
CA GLU A 109 24.58 -0.33 1.80
C GLU A 109 23.80 0.96 2.19
N ASN A 110 23.22 1.63 1.19
CA ASN A 110 22.48 2.87 1.40
C ASN A 110 21.03 2.67 1.88
N ASN A 111 20.49 1.45 1.80
CA ASN A 111 19.09 1.17 2.09
C ASN A 111 18.88 0.03 3.12
N GLN A 112 19.85 -0.26 3.96
CA GLN A 112 19.76 -1.35 4.95
C GLN A 112 18.49 -1.29 5.80
N ASN A 113 18.05 -0.08 6.18
CA ASN A 113 16.81 0.11 6.95
C ASN A 113 15.54 -0.31 6.20
N LYS A 114 15.53 -0.22 4.86
CA LYS A 114 14.39 -0.65 4.03
C LYS A 114 14.37 -2.17 3.82
N LEU A 115 15.55 -2.78 3.92
CA LEU A 115 15.75 -4.22 3.75
C LEU A 115 15.65 -4.98 5.07
N ARG A 116 15.59 -4.26 6.18
CA ARG A 116 15.44 -4.83 7.51
C ARG A 116 14.05 -5.42 7.68
N SER A 117 13.96 -6.64 8.18
CA SER A 117 12.68 -7.23 8.56
C SER A 117 12.01 -6.41 9.69
N PRO A 118 10.67 -6.40 9.77
CA PRO A 118 9.98 -5.70 10.84
C PRO A 118 10.33 -6.31 12.21
N ASP A 119 10.24 -5.48 13.26
CA ASP A 119 10.23 -5.99 14.62
C ASP A 119 8.91 -6.75 14.85
N LEU A 120 8.99 -7.94 15.42
CA LEU A 120 7.86 -8.79 15.75
C LEU A 120 7.68 -8.83 17.27
N TYR A 121 6.44 -8.74 17.72
CA TYR A 121 6.06 -8.81 19.12
C TYR A 121 4.97 -9.86 19.29
N GLU A 122 5.04 -10.63 20.37
CA GLU A 122 3.97 -11.57 20.73
C GLU A 122 3.35 -11.14 22.07
N PRO A 123 2.38 -10.22 22.04
CA PRO A 123 1.69 -9.80 23.22
C PRO A 123 0.54 -10.75 23.54
N ALA A 124 0.26 -10.88 24.85
CA ALA A 124 -1.00 -11.37 25.36
C ALA A 124 -1.73 -10.25 26.10
N HIS A 125 -3.07 -10.24 26.07
CA HIS A 125 -3.84 -9.24 26.75
C HIS A 125 -5.13 -9.77 27.39
N ILE A 126 -5.61 -9.06 28.38
CA ILE A 126 -6.97 -9.19 28.95
C ILE A 126 -7.66 -7.85 28.69
N LEU A 127 -8.77 -7.87 27.95
CA LEU A 127 -9.60 -6.69 27.72
C LEU A 127 -10.80 -6.73 28.66
N LEU A 128 -10.99 -5.68 29.41
CA LEU A 128 -12.23 -5.39 30.13
C LEU A 128 -12.92 -4.22 29.40
N GLN A 129 -14.00 -4.51 28.71
CA GLN A 129 -14.73 -3.50 27.95
C GLN A 129 -15.35 -2.45 28.88
N ALA A 130 -15.25 -1.19 28.48
CA ALA A 130 -15.83 -0.08 29.23
C ALA A 130 -16.43 0.95 28.27
N ASN A 131 -17.67 1.38 28.56
CA ASN A 131 -18.31 2.44 27.79
C ASN A 131 -17.97 3.80 28.42
N HIS A 132 -17.37 4.69 27.65
CA HIS A 132 -17.03 6.06 28.07
C HIS A 132 -18.25 6.93 28.40
N GLU A 133 -19.44 6.57 27.92
CA GLU A 133 -20.68 7.32 28.18
C GLU A 133 -21.23 7.09 29.60
N ASP A 134 -20.89 5.94 30.25
CA ASP A 134 -21.24 5.66 31.64
C ASP A 134 -20.00 5.81 32.53
N ALA A 135 -19.78 7.02 33.04
CA ALA A 135 -18.62 7.34 33.87
C ALA A 135 -18.53 6.46 35.13
N ALA A 136 -19.66 6.07 35.74
CA ALA A 136 -19.65 5.24 36.93
C ALA A 136 -19.28 3.77 36.63
N ALA A 137 -19.77 3.23 35.51
CA ALA A 137 -19.36 1.91 35.03
C ALA A 137 -17.90 1.92 34.59
N TYR A 138 -17.46 2.97 33.91
CA TYR A 138 -16.09 3.15 33.44
C TYR A 138 -15.07 3.11 34.59
N GLU A 139 -15.28 3.87 35.65
CA GLU A 139 -14.40 3.87 36.81
C GLU A 139 -14.41 2.52 37.55
N ARG A 140 -15.55 1.81 37.59
CA ARG A 140 -15.61 0.46 38.15
C ARG A 140 -14.74 -0.52 37.37
N VAL A 141 -14.86 -0.52 36.04
CA VAL A 141 -14.05 -1.41 35.18
C VAL A 141 -12.57 -1.10 35.31
N LYS A 142 -12.20 0.19 35.40
CA LYS A 142 -10.82 0.60 35.67
C LYS A 142 -10.27 0.04 36.98
N LEU A 143 -11.06 0.10 38.02
CA LEU A 143 -10.68 -0.45 39.35
C LEU A 143 -10.58 -1.98 39.29
N ASP A 144 -11.51 -2.64 38.59
CA ASP A 144 -11.46 -4.08 38.36
C ASP A 144 -10.20 -4.49 37.58
N ALA A 145 -9.83 -3.73 36.55
CA ALA A 145 -8.60 -3.96 35.81
C ALA A 145 -7.36 -3.81 36.72
N GLN A 146 -7.32 -2.78 37.58
CA GLN A 146 -6.22 -2.60 38.51
C GLN A 146 -6.15 -3.74 39.51
N THR A 147 -7.29 -4.16 40.06
CA THR A 147 -7.37 -5.30 41.02
C THR A 147 -6.86 -6.59 40.36
N LEU A 148 -7.20 -6.81 39.07
CA LEU A 148 -6.73 -7.96 38.34
C LEU A 148 -5.21 -7.89 38.07
N ILE A 149 -4.68 -6.71 37.78
CA ILE A 149 -3.22 -6.50 37.69
C ILE A 149 -2.52 -6.86 39.00
N ASP A 150 -3.04 -6.39 40.12
CA ASP A 150 -2.43 -6.64 41.44
C ASP A 150 -2.46 -8.12 41.78
N HIS A 151 -3.56 -8.84 41.48
CA HIS A 151 -3.61 -10.30 41.58
C HIS A 151 -2.58 -10.99 40.69
N LEU A 152 -2.43 -10.53 39.44
CA LEU A 152 -1.50 -11.13 38.46
C LEU A 152 -0.02 -10.82 38.79
N LYS A 153 0.27 -9.74 39.48
CA LYS A 153 1.63 -9.48 40.01
C LYS A 153 2.05 -10.51 41.06
N GLU A 154 1.10 -10.96 41.90
CA GLU A 154 1.36 -12.00 42.90
C GLU A 154 1.38 -13.41 42.29
N ARG A 155 0.59 -13.63 41.21
CA ARG A 155 0.40 -14.93 40.56
C ARG A 155 0.40 -14.81 39.03
N PRO A 156 1.56 -14.55 38.43
CA PRO A 156 1.69 -14.37 36.98
C PRO A 156 1.20 -15.57 36.15
N GLU A 157 1.31 -16.78 36.71
CA GLU A 157 0.86 -18.03 36.07
C GLU A 157 -0.67 -18.09 35.87
N HIS A 158 -1.43 -17.23 36.55
CA HIS A 158 -2.88 -17.15 36.36
C HIS A 158 -3.31 -16.35 35.13
N PHE A 159 -2.40 -15.70 34.41
CA PHE A 159 -2.75 -14.78 33.32
C PHE A 159 -3.65 -15.44 32.26
N GLU A 160 -3.25 -16.59 31.74
CA GLU A 160 -4.03 -17.28 30.68
C GLU A 160 -5.41 -17.71 31.16
N ARG A 161 -5.52 -18.15 32.43
CA ARG A 161 -6.81 -18.49 33.02
C ARG A 161 -7.69 -17.25 33.18
N MET A 162 -7.13 -16.15 33.69
CA MET A 162 -7.87 -14.90 33.85
C MET A 162 -8.28 -14.31 32.49
N ALA A 163 -7.45 -14.46 31.46
CA ALA A 163 -7.82 -14.09 30.11
C ALA A 163 -9.05 -14.86 29.62
N LYS A 164 -9.08 -16.19 29.81
CA LYS A 164 -10.22 -17.03 29.46
C LYS A 164 -11.49 -16.71 30.25
N ASP A 165 -11.33 -16.39 31.53
CA ASP A 165 -12.45 -16.19 32.44
C ASP A 165 -13.03 -14.76 32.39
N ARG A 166 -12.21 -13.76 32.07
CA ARG A 166 -12.54 -12.34 32.27
C ARG A 166 -12.37 -11.43 31.05
N SER A 167 -11.67 -11.89 30.01
CA SER A 167 -11.43 -11.04 28.85
C SER A 167 -12.63 -10.99 27.91
N ASP A 168 -13.01 -9.79 27.52
CA ASP A 168 -14.07 -9.51 26.54
C ASP A 168 -13.55 -9.58 25.08
N CYS A 169 -12.26 -9.93 24.87
CA CYS A 169 -11.67 -10.08 23.56
C CYS A 169 -11.82 -11.51 23.03
N ALA A 170 -11.92 -11.68 21.71
CA ALA A 170 -11.96 -13.01 21.09
C ALA A 170 -10.70 -13.85 21.40
N SER A 171 -9.55 -13.23 21.65
CA SER A 171 -8.32 -13.90 22.07
C SER A 171 -8.40 -14.57 23.45
N ALA A 172 -9.48 -14.36 24.20
CA ALA A 172 -9.71 -15.00 25.49
C ALA A 172 -9.57 -16.53 25.43
N SER A 173 -10.12 -17.17 24.38
CA SER A 173 -10.03 -18.61 24.15
C SER A 173 -8.59 -19.12 24.05
N GLU A 174 -7.68 -18.28 23.52
CA GLU A 174 -6.26 -18.56 23.36
C GLU A 174 -5.41 -18.04 24.55
N GLY A 175 -6.05 -17.80 25.69
CA GLY A 175 -5.37 -17.27 26.88
C GLY A 175 -4.91 -15.82 26.75
N GLY A 176 -5.57 -15.05 25.88
CA GLY A 176 -5.27 -13.65 25.61
C GLY A 176 -4.18 -13.40 24.57
N ARG A 177 -3.59 -14.44 23.97
CA ARG A 177 -2.52 -14.32 22.98
C ARG A 177 -3.04 -13.71 21.69
N LEU A 178 -2.31 -12.75 21.14
CA LEU A 178 -2.64 -12.08 19.86
C LEU A 178 -1.85 -12.64 18.67
N GLY A 179 -0.92 -13.60 18.91
CA GLY A 179 0.04 -14.02 17.91
C GLY A 179 1.09 -12.93 17.65
N GLN A 180 1.74 -13.03 16.49
CA GLN A 180 2.76 -12.08 16.10
C GLN A 180 2.14 -10.79 15.55
N VAL A 181 2.57 -9.66 16.09
CA VAL A 181 2.16 -8.32 15.65
C VAL A 181 3.38 -7.45 15.35
N CYS A 182 3.24 -6.60 14.34
CA CYS A 182 4.21 -5.57 13.99
C CYS A 182 3.71 -4.19 14.48
N LYS A 183 4.61 -3.20 14.46
CA LYS A 183 4.23 -1.80 14.66
C LYS A 183 3.19 -1.37 13.62
N GLY A 184 2.19 -0.61 14.04
CA GLY A 184 1.10 -0.12 13.21
C GLY A 184 -0.10 -1.08 13.08
N GLN A 185 -0.04 -2.29 13.64
CA GLN A 185 -1.14 -3.26 13.59
C GLN A 185 -2.10 -3.19 14.79
N THR A 186 -1.78 -2.39 15.79
CA THR A 186 -2.62 -2.21 16.99
C THR A 186 -2.98 -0.74 17.19
N THR A 187 -3.87 -0.45 18.16
CA THR A 187 -4.18 0.96 18.46
C THR A 187 -2.95 1.67 19.03
N PRO A 188 -2.77 2.99 18.77
CA PRO A 188 -1.57 3.72 19.20
C PRO A 188 -1.28 3.63 20.70
N LEU A 189 -2.32 3.62 21.56
CA LEU A 189 -2.16 3.51 23.01
C LEU A 189 -1.74 2.11 23.42
N PHE A 190 -2.32 1.08 22.82
CA PHE A 190 -1.92 -0.31 23.04
C PHE A 190 -0.46 -0.52 22.58
N GLU A 191 -0.12 -0.10 21.37
CA GLU A 191 1.23 -0.21 20.82
C GLU A 191 2.27 0.49 21.71
N LYS A 192 1.99 1.71 22.12
CA LYS A 192 2.87 2.46 23.03
C LYS A 192 3.12 1.70 24.33
N ALA A 193 2.08 1.11 24.91
CA ALA A 193 2.21 0.34 26.14
C ALA A 193 2.98 -0.97 25.92
N MET A 194 2.68 -1.69 24.82
CA MET A 194 3.38 -2.92 24.44
C MET A 194 4.88 -2.69 24.24
N LEU A 195 5.25 -1.63 23.52
CA LEU A 195 6.66 -1.29 23.25
C LEU A 195 7.44 -0.82 24.49
N ALA A 196 6.75 -0.44 25.57
CA ALA A 196 7.37 -0.07 26.83
C ALA A 196 7.69 -1.28 27.72
N LEU A 197 7.11 -2.46 27.43
CA LEU A 197 7.32 -3.68 28.20
C LEU A 197 8.59 -4.41 27.74
N LYS A 198 9.24 -5.05 28.70
CA LYS A 198 10.28 -6.06 28.43
C LYS A 198 9.62 -7.42 28.24
N VAL A 199 10.30 -8.31 27.52
CA VAL A 199 9.86 -9.71 27.39
C VAL A 199 9.66 -10.33 28.76
N GLY A 200 8.49 -10.95 28.97
CA GLY A 200 8.04 -11.50 30.25
C GLY A 200 7.40 -10.47 31.19
N GLU A 201 7.39 -9.19 30.84
CA GLU A 201 6.82 -8.14 31.70
C GLU A 201 5.33 -7.93 31.38
N MET A 202 4.56 -7.59 32.42
CA MET A 202 3.15 -7.22 32.35
C MET A 202 2.97 -5.73 32.68
N SER A 203 1.96 -5.09 32.08
CA SER A 203 1.63 -3.70 32.40
C SER A 203 1.34 -3.52 33.88
N SER A 204 1.94 -2.50 34.49
CA SER A 204 1.78 -2.21 35.91
C SER A 204 0.49 -1.45 36.23
N VAL A 205 -0.13 -0.88 35.24
CA VAL A 205 -1.41 -0.14 35.27
C VAL A 205 -2.27 -0.56 34.08
N PRO A 206 -3.61 -0.40 34.16
CA PRO A 206 -4.49 -0.63 33.03
C PRO A 206 -4.17 0.29 31.86
N VAL A 207 -4.09 -0.27 30.64
CA VAL A 207 -3.87 0.48 29.40
C VAL A 207 -5.23 0.85 28.82
N GLU A 208 -5.52 2.12 28.84
CA GLU A 208 -6.78 2.68 28.34
C GLU A 208 -6.78 2.78 26.83
N THR A 209 -7.84 2.30 26.18
CA THR A 209 -8.08 2.41 24.73
C THR A 209 -9.55 2.72 24.49
N PRO A 210 -9.97 3.04 23.24
CA PRO A 210 -11.40 3.23 22.92
C PRO A 210 -12.29 2.02 23.22
N TYR A 211 -11.72 0.84 23.41
CA TYR A 211 -12.47 -0.40 23.70
C TYR A 211 -12.66 -0.67 25.19
N GLY A 212 -11.89 0.01 26.04
CA GLY A 212 -11.85 -0.22 27.48
C GLY A 212 -10.42 -0.31 28.02
N PHE A 213 -10.23 -1.12 29.05
CA PHE A 213 -8.96 -1.28 29.75
C PHE A 213 -8.30 -2.61 29.40
N HIS A 214 -7.04 -2.54 29.00
CA HIS A 214 -6.23 -3.71 28.69
C HIS A 214 -5.18 -3.94 29.78
N ILE A 215 -4.96 -5.20 30.10
CA ILE A 215 -3.82 -5.69 30.87
C ILE A 215 -2.94 -6.40 29.85
N LEU A 216 -1.73 -5.89 29.62
CA LEU A 216 -0.80 -6.38 28.62
C LEU A 216 0.31 -7.21 29.24
N ARG A 217 0.72 -8.27 28.58
CA ARG A 217 1.96 -9.00 28.83
C ARG A 217 2.70 -9.18 27.49
N LEU A 218 3.99 -8.94 27.48
CA LEU A 218 4.82 -9.20 26.31
C LEU A 218 5.51 -10.55 26.48
N ASP A 219 5.06 -11.56 25.73
CA ASP A 219 5.58 -12.92 25.84
C ASP A 219 6.89 -13.10 25.06
N HIS A 220 6.99 -12.48 23.89
CA HIS A 220 8.17 -12.53 23.04
C HIS A 220 8.34 -11.25 22.21
N ALA A 221 9.60 -10.93 21.85
CA ALA A 221 9.91 -9.84 20.94
C ALA A 221 11.17 -10.20 20.16
N ASP A 222 11.05 -10.16 18.85
CA ASP A 222 12.16 -10.30 17.92
C ASP A 222 12.47 -8.97 17.24
N CYS A 223 13.69 -8.50 17.39
CA CYS A 223 14.15 -7.36 16.63
C CYS A 223 14.42 -7.78 15.20
N GLY A 224 13.79 -7.09 14.26
CA GLY A 224 14.08 -7.29 12.85
C GLY A 224 15.59 -7.16 12.57
N THR A 225 16.05 -7.88 11.60
CA THR A 225 17.46 -7.89 11.19
C THR A 225 17.57 -7.54 9.71
N THR A 226 18.65 -6.86 9.33
CA THR A 226 18.97 -6.68 7.93
C THR A 226 19.62 -7.97 7.43
N PRO A 227 19.07 -8.63 6.40
CA PRO A 227 19.65 -9.85 5.86
C PRO A 227 21.04 -9.55 5.28
N PRO A 228 21.98 -10.50 5.29
CA PRO A 228 23.26 -10.36 4.58
C PRO A 228 23.03 -10.04 3.10
N PHE A 229 24.00 -9.33 2.48
CA PHE A 229 23.90 -8.94 1.06
C PHE A 229 23.53 -10.10 0.14
N GLU A 230 24.14 -11.25 0.30
CA GLU A 230 23.90 -12.42 -0.55
C GLU A 230 22.44 -12.89 -0.51
N MET A 231 21.77 -12.75 0.63
CA MET A 231 20.33 -13.07 0.76
C MET A 231 19.43 -11.94 0.23
N ALA A 232 19.85 -10.68 0.38
CA ALA A 232 19.10 -9.52 -0.10
C ALA A 232 19.27 -9.27 -1.60
N ARG A 233 20.37 -9.76 -2.19
CA ARG A 233 20.79 -9.50 -3.57
C ARG A 233 19.66 -9.74 -4.59
N PRO A 234 18.95 -10.87 -4.62
CA PRO A 234 17.89 -11.10 -5.62
C PRO A 234 16.79 -10.04 -5.56
N LEU A 235 16.36 -9.65 -4.36
CA LEU A 235 15.36 -8.61 -4.13
C LEU A 235 15.87 -7.23 -4.60
N VAL A 236 17.14 -6.93 -4.34
CA VAL A 236 17.78 -5.68 -4.75
C VAL A 236 17.92 -5.62 -6.28
N GLU A 237 18.31 -6.71 -6.92
CA GLU A 237 18.41 -6.82 -8.38
C GLU A 237 17.07 -6.59 -9.05
N GLU A 238 16.02 -7.24 -8.57
CA GLU A 238 14.65 -7.06 -9.05
C GLU A 238 14.20 -5.60 -8.90
N PHE A 239 14.35 -5.03 -7.72
CA PHE A 239 14.00 -3.63 -7.46
C PHE A 239 14.75 -2.65 -8.40
N LEU A 240 16.05 -2.84 -8.60
CA LEU A 240 16.85 -1.96 -9.46
C LEU A 240 16.48 -2.13 -10.94
N ARG A 241 16.20 -3.37 -11.39
CA ARG A 241 15.71 -3.66 -12.73
C ARG A 241 14.40 -2.95 -12.99
N ASP A 242 13.43 -3.08 -12.10
CA ASP A 242 12.13 -2.43 -12.21
C ASP A 242 12.23 -0.91 -12.16
N ALA A 243 13.07 -0.37 -11.30
CA ALA A 243 13.29 1.07 -11.23
C ALA A 243 13.97 1.62 -12.49
N SER A 244 14.89 0.85 -13.09
CA SER A 244 15.54 1.19 -14.35
C SER A 244 14.55 1.14 -15.50
N TRP A 245 13.78 0.06 -15.59
CA TRP A 245 12.72 -0.12 -16.58
C TRP A 245 11.70 1.02 -16.52
N ARG A 246 11.11 1.29 -15.36
CA ARG A 246 10.13 2.38 -15.21
C ARG A 246 10.67 3.74 -15.68
N ARG A 247 11.92 4.06 -15.36
CA ARG A 247 12.55 5.32 -15.83
C ARG A 247 12.75 5.33 -17.32
N ALA A 248 13.20 4.23 -17.91
CA ALA A 248 13.41 4.11 -19.34
C ALA A 248 12.08 4.19 -20.11
N VAL A 249 11.02 3.53 -19.62
CA VAL A 249 9.67 3.64 -20.19
C VAL A 249 9.16 5.08 -20.09
N ALA A 250 9.28 5.74 -18.95
CA ALA A 250 8.84 7.13 -18.79
C ALA A 250 9.57 8.07 -19.79
N GLN A 251 10.88 7.88 -19.96
CA GLN A 251 11.66 8.64 -20.94
C GLN A 251 11.22 8.34 -22.37
N PHE A 252 11.02 7.06 -22.71
CA PHE A 252 10.56 6.65 -24.03
C PHE A 252 9.18 7.21 -24.35
N VAL A 253 8.23 7.10 -23.43
CA VAL A 253 6.89 7.70 -23.55
C VAL A 253 6.98 9.20 -23.78
N SER A 254 7.83 9.92 -23.03
CA SER A 254 8.05 11.35 -23.24
C SER A 254 8.57 11.66 -24.66
N LEU A 255 9.44 10.82 -25.21
CA LEU A 255 9.95 11.00 -26.58
C LEU A 255 8.85 10.76 -27.62
N VAL A 256 8.05 9.70 -27.47
CA VAL A 256 6.93 9.40 -28.37
C VAL A 256 5.90 10.54 -28.34
N VAL A 257 5.49 10.97 -27.15
CA VAL A 257 4.55 12.09 -26.97
C VAL A 257 5.10 13.39 -27.52
N GLY A 258 6.39 13.68 -27.32
CA GLY A 258 7.05 14.88 -27.84
C GLY A 258 7.17 14.93 -29.34
N ALA A 259 7.15 13.76 -30.02
CA ALA A 259 7.15 13.65 -31.49
C ALA A 259 5.72 13.68 -32.08
N THR A 260 4.68 13.63 -31.26
CA THR A 260 3.28 13.53 -31.68
C THR A 260 2.64 14.92 -31.72
N ASN A 261 1.84 15.19 -32.77
CA ASN A 261 1.06 16.43 -32.83
C ASN A 261 -0.20 16.32 -31.98
N ILE A 262 -0.23 17.05 -30.85
CA ILE A 262 -1.31 17.03 -29.87
C ILE A 262 -1.98 18.40 -29.85
N GLU A 263 -3.31 18.41 -29.99
CA GLU A 263 -4.13 19.60 -29.99
C GLU A 263 -5.18 19.56 -28.85
N GLY A 264 -5.52 20.72 -28.32
CA GLY A 264 -6.61 20.87 -27.32
C GLY A 264 -6.25 20.57 -25.86
N VAL A 265 -5.02 20.12 -25.59
CA VAL A 265 -4.52 19.88 -24.23
C VAL A 265 -3.02 20.18 -24.12
N GLU A 266 -2.60 20.74 -23.01
CA GLU A 266 -1.16 20.87 -22.65
C GLU A 266 -0.82 19.70 -21.71
N LEU A 267 0.12 18.86 -22.13
CA LEU A 267 0.65 17.80 -21.26
C LEU A 267 1.73 18.38 -20.35
N ASN A 268 1.55 18.27 -19.05
CA ASN A 268 2.61 18.57 -18.11
C ASN A 268 3.66 17.47 -18.20
N GLY A 269 4.88 17.85 -18.65
CA GLY A 269 5.94 16.91 -18.95
C GLY A 269 6.19 15.86 -17.86
N ALA A 270 6.32 14.62 -18.31
CA ALA A 270 6.99 13.48 -17.66
C ALA A 270 6.38 12.81 -16.41
N ALA A 271 5.18 13.13 -15.98
CA ALA A 271 4.46 12.31 -15.01
C ALA A 271 3.46 11.41 -15.74
N SER A 272 3.95 10.35 -16.39
CA SER A 272 3.06 9.36 -17.02
C SER A 272 2.31 8.57 -15.94
N PRO A 273 0.96 8.59 -15.91
CA PRO A 273 0.16 7.74 -15.01
C PRO A 273 0.33 6.24 -15.28
N LEU A 274 0.91 5.86 -16.43
CA LEU A 274 1.16 4.46 -16.80
C LEU A 274 2.36 3.83 -16.07
N VAL A 275 3.03 4.56 -15.17
CA VAL A 275 4.25 4.13 -14.47
C VAL A 275 4.09 4.25 -12.93
N GLN A 276 2.89 3.99 -12.41
CA GLN A 276 2.70 3.87 -10.96
C GLN A 276 2.62 2.41 -10.53
#